data_0c365af6fee3541f3e45d9b926edd3a5
#
_entry.id   0c365af6fee3541f3e45d9b926edd3a5
#
_cell.length_a   1.000
_cell.length_b   1.000
_cell.length_c   1.000
_cell.angle_alpha   90.00
_cell.angle_beta   90.00
_cell.angle_gamma   90.00
#
_symmetry.space_group_name_H-M   'P 1'
#
loop_
_entity.id
_entity.type
_entity.pdbx_description
1 polymer ?
#
loop_
_entity_poly.entity_id
_entity_poly.type
_entity_poly.pdbx_seq_one_letter_code
_entity_poly.pdbx_strand_id
1 'polypeptide(L)'
;MQRLLYWLVYPLLWIISKLPFWLFYKVSDGIFILIYYVVGYRKKTVRFNLKTAFPEKSDAERKAIEKRFYKHMCDMFLEMIKSISISAEELKKRFQFDDLTIVEKLVKEQRSSLIMMGHYASYEWLTALQFYFEHNGYGIYKRIKNPYFDKLIHEIREKWNSKLIANKEATFIIRKQQRAGKMATYAFIADQSPKTRKHYHCTDFLGQNVPFFSGVERLAKSEDMPVIYLAVNKIKRGYYTASFKVITEDPNTLPDHKITDVFAKLLEAQIKENPEYYLWTHKRFKHAL
;
A
#
# COMPACT_ATOMS: atom_id res chain seq x y z
N MET A 1 -24.82 -13.85 11.48
CA MET A 1 -24.36 -12.46 11.72
C MET A 1 -23.48 -11.92 10.56
N GLN A 2 -22.35 -12.54 10.19
CA GLN A 2 -21.43 -12.01 9.16
C GLN A 2 -22.09 -11.85 7.77
N ARG A 3 -22.94 -12.81 7.34
CA ARG A 3 -23.72 -12.74 6.09
C ARG A 3 -24.73 -11.59 6.10
N LEU A 4 -25.46 -11.43 7.20
CA LEU A 4 -26.45 -10.35 7.34
C LEU A 4 -25.78 -8.98 7.27
N LEU A 5 -24.66 -8.79 7.97
CA LEU A 5 -23.87 -7.57 7.92
C LEU A 5 -23.44 -7.25 6.48
N TYR A 6 -22.99 -8.24 5.73
CA TYR A 6 -22.59 -8.05 4.32
C TYR A 6 -23.77 -7.59 3.47
N TRP A 7 -24.94 -8.25 3.58
CA TRP A 7 -26.13 -7.91 2.80
C TRP A 7 -26.72 -6.52 3.14
N LEU A 8 -26.49 -6.02 4.35
CA LEU A 8 -26.85 -4.65 4.72
C LEU A 8 -25.88 -3.61 4.20
N VAL A 9 -24.59 -3.91 4.24
CA VAL A 9 -23.51 -2.94 3.91
C VAL A 9 -23.21 -2.91 2.41
N TYR A 10 -23.16 -4.07 1.74
CA TYR A 10 -22.77 -4.16 0.33
C TYR A 10 -23.62 -3.29 -0.62
N PRO A 11 -24.97 -3.26 -0.54
CA PRO A 11 -25.77 -2.39 -1.40
C PRO A 11 -25.39 -0.91 -1.26
N LEU A 12 -25.12 -0.46 -0.03
CA LEU A 12 -24.66 0.91 0.22
C LEU A 12 -23.29 1.18 -0.42
N LEU A 13 -22.32 0.27 -0.26
CA LEU A 13 -21.01 0.37 -0.90
C LEU A 13 -21.15 0.40 -2.43
N TRP A 14 -22.02 -0.44 -2.99
CA TRP A 14 -22.27 -0.50 -4.41
C TRP A 14 -22.87 0.82 -4.94
N ILE A 15 -23.90 1.36 -4.27
CA ILE A 15 -24.50 2.66 -4.63
C ILE A 15 -23.43 3.77 -4.57
N ILE A 16 -22.65 3.85 -3.49
CA ILE A 16 -21.57 4.83 -3.35
C ILE A 16 -20.56 4.67 -4.50
N SER A 17 -20.22 3.45 -4.87
CA SER A 17 -19.28 3.20 -5.97
C SER A 17 -19.77 3.72 -7.32
N LYS A 18 -21.10 3.76 -7.55
CA LYS A 18 -21.71 4.25 -8.80
C LYS A 18 -21.82 5.76 -8.90
N LEU A 19 -21.66 6.50 -7.80
CA LEU A 19 -21.75 7.95 -7.82
C LEU A 19 -20.74 8.59 -8.79
N PRO A 20 -21.11 9.65 -9.51
CA PRO A 20 -20.13 10.45 -10.25
C PRO A 20 -19.09 11.04 -9.27
N PHE A 21 -17.85 11.21 -9.69
CA PHE A 21 -16.75 11.56 -8.79
C PHE A 21 -16.96 12.86 -7.99
N TRP A 22 -17.64 13.85 -8.56
CA TRP A 22 -17.92 15.09 -7.82
C TRP A 22 -18.82 14.85 -6.61
N LEU A 23 -19.86 14.00 -6.72
CA LEU A 23 -20.77 13.65 -5.62
C LEU A 23 -20.10 12.65 -4.67
N PHE A 24 -19.35 11.69 -5.23
CA PHE A 24 -18.56 10.73 -4.48
C PHE A 24 -17.61 11.42 -3.48
N TYR A 25 -16.90 12.49 -3.89
CA TYR A 25 -16.04 13.23 -3.00
C TYR A 25 -16.79 14.13 -2.01
N LYS A 26 -18.03 14.52 -2.28
CA LYS A 26 -18.89 15.16 -1.26
C LYS A 26 -19.29 14.18 -0.15
N VAL A 27 -19.56 12.92 -0.51
CA VAL A 27 -19.76 11.84 0.48
C VAL A 27 -18.49 11.64 1.32
N SER A 28 -17.31 11.63 0.69
CA SER A 28 -16.03 11.55 1.40
C SER A 28 -15.84 12.72 2.38
N ASP A 29 -16.17 13.93 1.99
CA ASP A 29 -16.09 15.12 2.86
C ASP A 29 -17.05 14.98 4.07
N GLY A 30 -18.25 14.43 3.88
CA GLY A 30 -19.19 14.13 4.98
C GLY A 30 -18.64 13.07 5.94
N ILE A 31 -18.07 11.98 5.39
CA ILE A 31 -17.41 10.93 6.17
C ILE A 31 -16.20 11.48 6.94
N PHE A 32 -15.40 12.35 6.32
CA PHE A 32 -14.30 13.02 7.00
C PHE A 32 -14.80 13.83 8.21
N ILE A 33 -15.88 14.60 8.07
CA ILE A 33 -16.47 15.36 9.19
C ILE A 33 -16.87 14.41 10.32
N LEU A 34 -17.58 13.32 9.99
CA LEU A 34 -18.00 12.32 10.98
C LEU A 34 -16.79 11.68 11.67
N ILE A 35 -15.83 11.13 10.91
CA ILE A 35 -14.67 10.39 11.43
C ILE A 35 -13.74 11.31 12.23
N TYR A 36 -13.52 12.54 11.73
CA TYR A 36 -12.57 13.44 12.35
C TYR A 36 -13.17 14.19 13.55
N TYR A 37 -14.37 14.76 13.43
CA TYR A 37 -14.91 15.64 14.49
C TYR A 37 -15.80 14.90 15.49
N VAL A 38 -16.53 13.85 15.07
CA VAL A 38 -17.50 13.15 15.93
C VAL A 38 -16.88 11.89 16.53
N VAL A 39 -16.41 10.96 15.70
CA VAL A 39 -15.90 9.65 16.16
C VAL A 39 -14.50 9.76 16.74
N GLY A 40 -13.63 10.59 16.17
CA GLY A 40 -12.24 10.74 16.62
C GLY A 40 -11.39 9.48 16.38
N TYR A 41 -11.67 8.72 15.33
CA TYR A 41 -11.04 7.42 15.06
C TYR A 41 -9.51 7.48 15.13
N ARG A 42 -8.93 6.80 16.08
CA ARG A 42 -7.48 6.67 16.31
C ARG A 42 -6.68 7.98 16.43
N LYS A 43 -7.30 9.13 16.74
CA LYS A 43 -6.60 10.41 16.87
C LYS A 43 -5.40 10.38 17.81
N LYS A 44 -5.51 9.69 18.94
CA LYS A 44 -4.38 9.53 19.89
C LYS A 44 -3.17 8.88 19.20
N THR A 45 -3.39 7.83 18.38
CA THR A 45 -2.32 7.16 17.63
C THR A 45 -1.72 8.06 16.55
N VAL A 46 -2.56 8.77 15.78
CA VAL A 46 -2.09 9.67 14.73
C VAL A 46 -1.26 10.80 15.31
N ARG A 47 -1.72 11.45 16.38
CA ARG A 47 -0.99 12.53 17.07
C ARG A 47 0.34 12.06 17.65
N PHE A 48 0.34 10.89 18.30
CA PHE A 48 1.57 10.27 18.78
C PHE A 48 2.57 10.03 17.64
N ASN A 49 2.13 9.40 16.55
CA ASN A 49 2.99 9.12 15.40
C ASN A 49 3.54 10.41 14.76
N LEU A 50 2.70 11.44 14.58
CA LEU A 50 3.13 12.72 13.99
C LEU A 50 4.11 13.47 14.91
N LYS A 51 3.88 13.45 16.23
CA LYS A 51 4.82 14.06 17.20
C LYS A 51 6.17 13.34 17.20
N THR A 52 6.16 12.01 17.09
CA THR A 52 7.36 11.19 17.06
C THR A 52 8.13 11.36 15.73
N ALA A 53 7.42 11.41 14.60
CA ALA A 53 8.03 11.51 13.26
C ALA A 53 8.53 12.93 12.93
N PHE A 54 7.90 13.97 13.48
CA PHE A 54 8.18 15.39 13.18
C PHE A 54 8.26 16.19 14.47
N PRO A 55 9.24 15.90 15.35
CA PRO A 55 9.41 16.62 16.62
C PRO A 55 9.71 18.11 16.41
N GLU A 56 10.36 18.47 15.29
CA GLU A 56 10.73 19.83 14.90
C GLU A 56 9.54 20.70 14.51
N LYS A 57 8.40 20.09 14.11
CA LYS A 57 7.21 20.85 13.72
C LYS A 57 6.42 21.30 14.95
N SER A 58 5.81 22.47 14.87
CA SER A 58 4.89 22.98 15.88
C SER A 58 3.61 22.11 16.00
N ASP A 59 2.91 22.21 17.11
CA ASP A 59 1.63 21.52 17.31
C ASP A 59 0.58 21.96 16.27
N ALA A 60 0.61 23.22 15.83
CA ALA A 60 -0.27 23.75 14.80
C ALA A 60 0.00 23.10 13.44
N GLU A 61 1.27 22.94 13.04
CA GLU A 61 1.67 22.28 11.79
C GLU A 61 1.28 20.78 11.82
N ARG A 62 1.58 20.07 12.93
CA ARG A 62 1.18 18.67 13.10
C ARG A 62 -0.33 18.50 13.03
N LYS A 63 -1.11 19.41 13.61
CA LYS A 63 -2.58 19.41 13.53
C LYS A 63 -3.09 19.66 12.12
N ALA A 64 -2.41 20.52 11.35
CA ALA A 64 -2.72 20.74 9.94
C ALA A 64 -2.46 19.46 9.11
N ILE A 65 -1.33 18.78 9.32
CA ILE A 65 -1.03 17.48 8.70
C ILE A 65 -2.09 16.44 9.11
N GLU A 66 -2.41 16.32 10.41
CA GLU A 66 -3.46 15.43 10.93
C GLU A 66 -4.78 15.62 10.17
N LYS A 67 -5.23 16.86 10.00
CA LYS A 67 -6.50 17.17 9.33
C LYS A 67 -6.46 16.78 7.84
N ARG A 68 -5.37 17.12 7.13
CA ARG A 68 -5.20 16.72 5.72
C ARG A 68 -5.11 15.20 5.58
N PHE A 69 -4.41 14.53 6.48
CA PHE A 69 -4.33 13.07 6.53
C PHE A 69 -5.71 12.41 6.63
N TYR A 70 -6.57 12.84 7.57
CA TYR A 70 -7.91 12.26 7.71
C TYR A 70 -8.78 12.48 6.47
N LYS A 71 -8.66 13.65 5.84
CA LYS A 71 -9.36 13.93 4.59
C LYS A 71 -8.90 12.97 3.49
N HIS A 72 -7.58 12.83 3.33
CA HIS A 72 -7.01 11.88 2.37
C HIS A 72 -7.36 10.42 2.69
N MET A 73 -7.30 10.02 3.94
CA MET A 73 -7.67 8.68 4.39
C MET A 73 -9.11 8.32 4.00
N CYS A 74 -10.06 9.25 4.19
CA CYS A 74 -11.45 9.03 3.77
C CYS A 74 -11.56 8.90 2.25
N ASP A 75 -10.86 9.76 1.48
CA ASP A 75 -10.79 9.64 0.02
C ASP A 75 -10.27 8.26 -0.40
N MET A 76 -9.12 7.84 0.13
CA MET A 76 -8.47 6.57 -0.21
C MET A 76 -9.37 5.35 0.07
N PHE A 77 -10.01 5.28 1.24
CA PHE A 77 -10.92 4.17 1.54
C PHE A 77 -12.14 4.15 0.64
N LEU A 78 -12.69 5.32 0.28
CA LEU A 78 -13.78 5.38 -0.68
C LEU A 78 -13.31 5.05 -2.10
N GLU A 79 -12.11 5.46 -2.51
CA GLU A 79 -11.50 5.10 -3.80
C GLU A 79 -11.32 3.58 -3.94
N MET A 80 -10.98 2.87 -2.85
CA MET A 80 -11.00 1.42 -2.83
C MET A 80 -12.43 0.88 -3.11
N ILE A 81 -13.47 1.48 -2.52
CA ILE A 81 -14.88 1.12 -2.79
C ILE A 81 -15.26 1.47 -4.24
N LYS A 82 -14.77 2.59 -4.77
CA LYS A 82 -14.98 2.99 -6.16
C LYS A 82 -14.51 1.93 -7.15
N SER A 83 -13.50 1.15 -6.79
CA SER A 83 -12.97 0.05 -7.61
C SER A 83 -13.99 -1.06 -7.88
N ILE A 84 -15.10 -1.15 -7.12
CA ILE A 84 -16.23 -2.04 -7.43
C ILE A 84 -16.77 -1.74 -8.85
N SER A 85 -16.93 -0.46 -9.19
CA SER A 85 -17.65 -0.04 -10.40
C SER A 85 -16.87 0.82 -11.39
N ILE A 86 -15.64 1.25 -11.06
CA ILE A 86 -14.80 2.05 -11.96
C ILE A 86 -14.48 1.26 -13.25
N SER A 87 -14.44 1.93 -14.39
CA SER A 87 -13.98 1.32 -15.64
C SER A 87 -12.46 1.32 -15.76
N ALA A 88 -11.92 0.50 -16.68
CA ALA A 88 -10.48 0.45 -16.94
C ALA A 88 -9.96 1.80 -17.46
N GLU A 89 -10.72 2.45 -18.35
CA GLU A 89 -10.38 3.74 -18.94
C GLU A 89 -10.30 4.84 -17.88
N GLU A 90 -11.29 4.88 -16.97
CA GLU A 90 -11.31 5.86 -15.91
C GLU A 90 -10.19 5.59 -14.87
N LEU A 91 -9.87 4.32 -14.59
CA LEU A 91 -8.75 3.98 -13.70
C LEU A 91 -7.40 4.34 -14.34
N LYS A 92 -7.17 4.02 -15.62
CA LYS A 92 -5.97 4.42 -16.37
C LYS A 92 -5.77 5.94 -16.39
N LYS A 93 -6.86 6.71 -16.55
CA LYS A 93 -6.82 8.17 -16.51
C LYS A 93 -6.42 8.72 -15.15
N ARG A 94 -6.79 8.04 -14.06
CA ARG A 94 -6.61 8.51 -12.68
C ARG A 94 -5.37 7.97 -11.99
N PHE A 95 -4.86 6.84 -12.47
CA PHE A 95 -3.65 6.23 -11.93
C PHE A 95 -2.70 5.92 -13.10
N GLN A 96 -1.70 6.76 -13.26
CA GLN A 96 -0.75 6.70 -14.36
C GLN A 96 0.63 6.27 -13.84
N PHE A 97 1.41 5.66 -14.72
CA PHE A 97 2.80 5.33 -14.44
C PHE A 97 3.69 6.29 -15.22
N ASP A 98 4.65 6.91 -14.52
CA ASP A 98 5.57 7.89 -15.14
C ASP A 98 6.59 7.17 -16.04
N ASP A 99 7.06 5.99 -15.61
CA ASP A 99 8.03 5.18 -16.32
C ASP A 99 7.83 3.69 -16.00
N LEU A 100 7.75 2.87 -17.03
CA LEU A 100 7.59 1.42 -16.94
C LEU A 100 8.84 0.65 -17.39
N THR A 101 9.91 1.34 -17.79
CA THR A 101 11.11 0.75 -18.42
C THR A 101 11.70 -0.38 -17.61
N ILE A 102 11.80 -0.24 -16.27
CA ILE A 102 12.36 -1.33 -15.43
C ILE A 102 11.44 -2.55 -15.42
N VAL A 103 10.13 -2.37 -15.37
CA VAL A 103 9.19 -3.50 -15.38
C VAL A 103 9.19 -4.17 -16.75
N GLU A 104 9.21 -3.39 -17.84
CA GLU A 104 9.33 -3.89 -19.23
C GLU A 104 10.60 -4.70 -19.44
N LYS A 105 11.74 -4.19 -18.93
CA LYS A 105 13.03 -4.92 -18.94
C LYS A 105 12.90 -6.28 -18.29
N LEU A 106 12.40 -6.32 -17.03
CA LEU A 106 12.30 -7.57 -16.26
C LEU A 106 11.32 -8.57 -16.91
N VAL A 107 10.21 -8.07 -17.49
CA VAL A 107 9.27 -8.90 -18.25
C VAL A 107 9.94 -9.50 -19.50
N LYS A 108 10.68 -8.68 -20.26
CA LYS A 108 11.42 -9.13 -21.46
C LYS A 108 12.49 -10.16 -21.12
N GLU A 109 13.16 -10.00 -19.98
CA GLU A 109 14.17 -10.94 -19.45
C GLU A 109 13.55 -12.19 -18.81
N GLN A 110 12.21 -12.31 -18.78
CA GLN A 110 11.48 -13.39 -18.10
C GLN A 110 11.85 -13.54 -16.61
N ARG A 111 12.19 -12.43 -15.96
CA ARG A 111 12.56 -12.40 -14.53
C ARG A 111 11.37 -12.01 -13.68
N SER A 112 11.07 -12.84 -12.67
CA SER A 112 10.13 -12.45 -11.61
C SER A 112 10.71 -11.32 -10.76
N SER A 113 9.83 -10.48 -10.20
CA SER A 113 10.26 -9.32 -9.40
C SER A 113 9.40 -9.10 -8.16
N LEU A 114 9.99 -8.43 -7.17
CA LEU A 114 9.30 -8.01 -5.94
C LEU A 114 9.15 -6.49 -5.94
N ILE A 115 7.91 -6.03 -5.81
CA ILE A 115 7.60 -4.62 -5.59
C ILE A 115 7.45 -4.39 -4.09
N MET A 116 8.21 -3.45 -3.53
CA MET A 116 8.02 -2.96 -2.16
C MET A 116 7.38 -1.57 -2.19
N MET A 117 6.38 -1.35 -1.35
CA MET A 117 5.69 -0.07 -1.22
C MET A 117 5.20 0.16 0.22
N GLY A 118 4.86 1.40 0.55
CA GLY A 118 4.21 1.77 1.82
C GLY A 118 2.69 1.89 1.68
N HIS A 119 1.97 1.94 2.81
CA HIS A 119 0.59 2.40 2.83
C HIS A 119 0.55 3.93 2.62
N TYR A 120 0.83 4.34 1.40
CA TYR A 120 0.99 5.74 1.01
C TYR A 120 0.15 6.07 -0.23
N ALA A 121 -0.52 7.20 -0.21
CA ALA A 121 -1.42 7.67 -1.26
C ALA A 121 -2.46 6.59 -1.69
N SER A 122 -2.70 6.39 -2.98
CA SER A 122 -3.69 5.41 -3.49
C SER A 122 -3.01 4.08 -3.87
N TYR A 123 -2.36 3.41 -2.92
CA TYR A 123 -1.69 2.12 -3.16
C TYR A 123 -2.64 1.01 -3.65
N GLU A 124 -3.93 1.11 -3.37
CA GLU A 124 -4.96 0.14 -3.81
C GLU A 124 -5.13 0.10 -5.33
N TRP A 125 -4.85 1.22 -6.02
CA TRP A 125 -4.97 1.31 -7.48
C TRP A 125 -3.76 0.80 -8.26
N LEU A 126 -2.76 0.22 -7.57
CA LEU A 126 -1.64 -0.48 -8.25
C LEU A 126 -2.12 -1.59 -9.19
N THR A 127 -3.31 -2.13 -8.99
CA THR A 127 -3.91 -3.11 -9.91
C THR A 127 -3.99 -2.59 -11.35
N ALA A 128 -3.93 -1.26 -11.57
CA ALA A 128 -3.83 -0.65 -12.89
C ALA A 128 -2.56 -1.08 -13.66
N LEU A 129 -1.52 -1.56 -12.98
CA LEU A 129 -0.30 -2.06 -13.64
C LEU A 129 -0.61 -3.21 -14.62
N GLN A 130 -1.63 -4.02 -14.34
CA GLN A 130 -2.05 -5.13 -15.20
C GLN A 130 -2.65 -4.70 -16.54
N PHE A 131 -2.93 -3.40 -16.74
CA PHE A 131 -3.32 -2.89 -18.05
C PHE A 131 -2.17 -2.77 -19.06
N TYR A 132 -0.94 -2.85 -18.58
CA TYR A 132 0.28 -2.65 -19.38
C TYR A 132 1.03 -3.95 -19.66
N PHE A 133 0.73 -5.02 -18.91
CA PHE A 133 1.46 -6.29 -18.99
C PHE A 133 0.54 -7.48 -18.93
N GLU A 134 0.81 -8.50 -19.75
CA GLU A 134 0.08 -9.78 -19.75
C GLU A 134 0.59 -10.76 -18.68
N HIS A 135 1.78 -10.51 -18.11
CA HIS A 135 2.33 -11.39 -17.07
C HIS A 135 1.54 -11.33 -15.76
N ASN A 136 1.67 -12.35 -14.93
CA ASN A 136 0.93 -12.45 -13.68
C ASN A 136 1.41 -11.43 -12.64
N GLY A 137 0.51 -10.59 -12.14
CA GLY A 137 0.72 -9.70 -11.01
C GLY A 137 0.01 -10.22 -9.76
N TYR A 138 0.74 -10.30 -8.64
CA TYR A 138 0.20 -10.77 -7.36
C TYR A 138 0.31 -9.68 -6.29
N GLY A 139 -0.82 -9.35 -5.64
CA GLY A 139 -0.83 -8.55 -4.43
C GLY A 139 -0.78 -9.42 -3.17
N ILE A 140 0.14 -9.13 -2.26
CA ILE A 140 0.21 -9.84 -0.98
C ILE A 140 -0.71 -9.14 0.01
N TYR A 141 -1.71 -9.88 0.54
CA TYR A 141 -2.72 -9.31 1.40
C TYR A 141 -2.95 -10.10 2.68
N LYS A 142 -3.57 -9.47 3.65
CA LYS A 142 -4.03 -10.14 4.88
C LYS A 142 -5.49 -10.50 4.74
N ARG A 143 -5.83 -11.78 4.89
CA ARG A 143 -7.23 -12.27 4.85
C ARG A 143 -8.12 -11.51 5.83
N ILE A 144 -9.29 -11.12 5.36
CA ILE A 144 -10.32 -10.47 6.16
C ILE A 144 -11.10 -11.56 6.90
N LYS A 145 -11.41 -11.33 8.20
CA LYS A 145 -12.11 -12.32 9.03
C LYS A 145 -13.53 -12.65 8.53
N ASN A 146 -14.22 -11.67 7.92
CA ASN A 146 -15.51 -11.90 7.33
C ASN A 146 -15.33 -12.41 5.89
N PRO A 147 -15.72 -13.66 5.57
CA PRO A 147 -15.47 -14.27 4.26
C PRO A 147 -16.20 -13.57 3.11
N TYR A 148 -17.32 -12.91 3.37
CA TYR A 148 -18.06 -12.16 2.35
C TYR A 148 -17.32 -10.88 1.94
N PHE A 149 -16.76 -10.16 2.91
CA PHE A 149 -15.90 -9.00 2.62
C PHE A 149 -14.54 -9.43 2.05
N ASP A 150 -14.00 -10.57 2.47
CA ASP A 150 -12.77 -11.14 1.87
C ASP A 150 -12.99 -11.43 0.38
N LYS A 151 -14.11 -12.08 0.03
CA LYS A 151 -14.51 -12.31 -1.36
C LYS A 151 -14.68 -11.01 -2.15
N LEU A 152 -15.33 -9.99 -1.56
CA LEU A 152 -15.47 -8.67 -2.21
C LEU A 152 -14.11 -8.02 -2.51
N ILE A 153 -13.15 -8.11 -1.60
CA ILE A 153 -11.79 -7.59 -1.83
C ILE A 153 -11.08 -8.36 -2.96
N HIS A 154 -11.27 -9.68 -3.03
CA HIS A 154 -10.79 -10.46 -4.17
C HIS A 154 -11.41 -9.96 -5.49
N GLU A 155 -12.74 -9.85 -5.55
CA GLU A 155 -13.46 -9.38 -6.74
C GLU A 155 -12.99 -8.00 -7.19
N ILE A 156 -12.73 -7.08 -6.25
CA ILE A 156 -12.23 -5.72 -6.53
C ILE A 156 -10.80 -5.76 -7.09
N ARG A 157 -9.89 -6.45 -6.41
CA ARG A 157 -8.46 -6.40 -6.75
C ARG A 157 -8.09 -7.32 -7.91
N GLU A 158 -8.84 -8.41 -8.12
CA GLU A 158 -8.62 -9.36 -9.22
C GLU A 158 -9.39 -8.97 -10.49
N LYS A 159 -10.16 -7.90 -10.44
CA LYS A 159 -10.99 -7.40 -11.57
C LYS A 159 -10.18 -7.17 -12.85
N TRP A 160 -8.92 -6.81 -12.74
CA TRP A 160 -8.02 -6.47 -13.84
C TRP A 160 -6.91 -7.51 -14.06
N ASN A 161 -7.22 -8.77 -13.86
CA ASN A 161 -6.28 -9.89 -14.04
C ASN A 161 -5.11 -9.94 -13.03
N SER A 162 -5.10 -9.09 -11.99
CA SER A 162 -4.22 -9.29 -10.85
C SER A 162 -4.75 -10.43 -9.97
N LYS A 163 -3.88 -11.00 -9.13
CA LYS A 163 -4.24 -12.11 -8.24
C LYS A 163 -3.83 -11.77 -6.82
N LEU A 164 -4.47 -12.38 -5.83
CA LEU A 164 -4.13 -12.18 -4.43
C LEU A 164 -3.52 -13.44 -3.81
N ILE A 165 -2.47 -13.25 -3.01
CA ILE A 165 -1.87 -14.30 -2.18
C ILE A 165 -1.97 -13.87 -0.72
N ALA A 166 -2.50 -14.75 0.14
CA ALA A 166 -2.53 -14.49 1.56
C ALA A 166 -1.11 -14.42 2.15
N ASN A 167 -0.84 -13.42 2.98
CA ASN A 167 0.50 -13.14 3.50
C ASN A 167 1.16 -14.32 4.22
N LYS A 168 0.38 -15.21 4.85
CA LYS A 168 0.89 -16.42 5.52
C LYS A 168 1.36 -17.48 4.54
N GLU A 169 0.86 -17.49 3.33
CA GLU A 169 1.12 -18.46 2.28
C GLU A 169 2.11 -17.92 1.22
N ALA A 170 2.40 -16.62 1.27
CA ALA A 170 3.13 -15.92 0.21
C ALA A 170 4.48 -16.58 -0.11
N THR A 171 5.33 -16.79 0.89
CA THR A 171 6.66 -17.39 0.68
C THR A 171 6.56 -18.79 0.04
N PHE A 172 5.64 -19.61 0.51
CA PHE A 172 5.44 -20.97 -0.03
C PHE A 172 4.98 -20.93 -1.48
N ILE A 173 3.95 -20.12 -1.79
CA ILE A 173 3.37 -20.03 -3.13
C ILE A 173 4.38 -19.44 -4.11
N ILE A 174 5.08 -18.37 -3.74
CA ILE A 174 6.08 -17.73 -4.60
C ILE A 174 7.19 -18.71 -4.94
N ARG A 175 7.78 -19.41 -3.96
CA ARG A 175 8.79 -20.44 -4.18
C ARG A 175 8.31 -21.56 -5.10
N LYS A 176 7.07 -22.01 -4.89
CA LYS A 176 6.46 -23.04 -5.76
C LYS A 176 6.35 -22.54 -7.21
N GLN A 177 5.95 -21.28 -7.41
CA GLN A 177 5.84 -20.68 -8.75
C GLN A 177 7.21 -20.50 -9.41
N GLN A 178 8.22 -20.02 -8.66
CA GLN A 178 9.60 -19.89 -9.19
C GLN A 178 10.17 -21.24 -9.61
N ARG A 179 10.03 -22.29 -8.81
CA ARG A 179 10.45 -23.67 -9.17
C ARG A 179 9.73 -24.23 -10.39
N ALA A 180 8.50 -23.77 -10.65
CA ALA A 180 7.73 -24.14 -11.83
C ALA A 180 8.03 -23.26 -13.06
N GLY A 181 9.03 -22.36 -13.00
CA GLY A 181 9.40 -21.46 -14.08
C GLY A 181 8.31 -20.41 -14.42
N LYS A 182 7.42 -20.12 -13.47
CA LYS A 182 6.33 -19.15 -13.69
C LYS A 182 6.82 -17.74 -13.35
N MET A 183 7.03 -16.92 -14.37
CA MET A 183 7.35 -15.52 -14.21
C MET A 183 6.17 -14.72 -13.65
N ALA A 184 6.43 -13.87 -12.64
CA ALA A 184 5.42 -13.01 -12.03
C ALA A 184 6.03 -11.81 -11.28
N THR A 185 5.23 -10.78 -11.07
CA THR A 185 5.55 -9.65 -10.20
C THR A 185 4.71 -9.72 -8.92
N TYR A 186 5.35 -9.60 -7.76
CA TYR A 186 4.71 -9.71 -6.45
C TYR A 186 4.81 -8.40 -5.67
N ALA A 187 3.68 -7.79 -5.35
CA ALA A 187 3.62 -6.52 -4.64
C ALA A 187 3.40 -6.69 -3.13
N PHE A 188 4.28 -6.09 -2.34
CA PHE A 188 4.28 -6.12 -0.88
C PHE A 188 4.16 -4.71 -0.31
N ILE A 189 3.19 -4.51 0.58
CA ILE A 189 3.14 -3.32 1.42
C ILE A 189 3.87 -3.65 2.72
N ALA A 190 5.11 -3.13 2.88
CA ALA A 190 6.07 -3.65 3.86
C ALA A 190 6.37 -2.69 5.03
N ASP A 191 5.61 -1.61 5.20
CA ASP A 191 5.87 -0.52 6.14
C ASP A 191 5.31 -0.70 7.55
N GLN A 192 4.52 -1.75 7.81
CA GLN A 192 3.92 -1.96 9.13
C GLN A 192 4.93 -2.58 10.13
N SER A 193 4.71 -2.25 11.42
CA SER A 193 5.53 -2.79 12.51
C SER A 193 5.17 -4.23 12.86
N PRO A 194 6.17 -5.11 13.10
CA PRO A 194 5.97 -6.41 13.70
C PRO A 194 5.25 -6.35 15.03
N LYS A 195 4.71 -7.48 15.52
CA LYS A 195 4.07 -7.55 16.85
C LYS A 195 5.07 -7.32 17.98
N THR A 196 6.30 -7.81 17.82
CA THR A 196 7.40 -7.66 18.79
C THR A 196 8.60 -7.03 18.10
N ARG A 197 9.52 -6.45 18.86
CA ARG A 197 10.82 -5.98 18.35
C ARG A 197 11.84 -7.12 18.22
N LYS A 198 11.74 -8.11 19.08
CA LYS A 198 12.67 -9.25 19.17
C LYS A 198 12.73 -10.02 17.85
N HIS A 199 13.94 -10.33 17.38
CA HIS A 199 14.23 -11.07 16.15
C HIS A 199 13.89 -10.36 14.82
N TYR A 200 13.63 -9.03 14.85
CA TYR A 200 13.44 -8.24 13.65
C TYR A 200 14.59 -7.25 13.47
N HIS A 201 14.95 -7.04 12.22
CA HIS A 201 15.89 -5.97 11.87
C HIS A 201 15.30 -4.61 12.22
N CYS A 202 16.08 -3.79 12.93
CA CYS A 202 15.71 -2.42 13.24
C CYS A 202 16.58 -1.48 12.40
N THR A 203 15.93 -0.48 11.84
CA THR A 203 16.59 0.58 11.05
C THR A 203 16.00 1.94 11.41
N ASP A 204 16.75 2.99 11.12
CA ASP A 204 16.30 4.35 11.33
C ASP A 204 15.22 4.72 10.33
N PHE A 205 14.10 5.20 10.86
CA PHE A 205 12.93 5.60 10.09
C PHE A 205 12.22 6.76 10.79
N LEU A 206 12.18 7.92 10.15
CA LEU A 206 11.60 9.16 10.68
C LEU A 206 12.17 9.50 12.07
N GLY A 207 13.50 9.42 12.20
CA GLY A 207 14.22 9.75 13.42
C GLY A 207 14.09 8.73 14.56
N GLN A 208 13.52 7.55 14.30
CA GLN A 208 13.34 6.50 15.30
C GLN A 208 13.94 5.19 14.81
N ASN A 209 14.65 4.48 15.71
CA ASN A 209 15.12 3.13 15.43
C ASN A 209 14.00 2.12 15.65
N VAL A 210 13.41 1.59 14.59
CA VAL A 210 12.20 0.77 14.62
C VAL A 210 12.31 -0.50 13.78
N PRO A 211 11.63 -1.59 14.20
CA PRO A 211 11.69 -2.85 13.48
C PRO A 211 10.89 -2.81 12.17
N PHE A 212 11.45 -3.49 11.15
CA PHE A 212 10.83 -3.78 9.87
C PHE A 212 10.70 -5.28 9.63
N PHE A 213 9.75 -5.67 8.78
CA PHE A 213 9.69 -7.02 8.26
C PHE A 213 10.73 -7.21 7.16
N SER A 214 11.70 -8.10 7.38
CA SER A 214 12.72 -8.47 6.38
C SER A 214 12.32 -9.66 5.50
N GLY A 215 11.04 -10.04 5.50
CA GLY A 215 10.55 -11.20 4.73
C GLY A 215 10.73 -11.06 3.23
N VAL A 216 10.52 -9.86 2.69
CA VAL A 216 10.70 -9.56 1.26
C VAL A 216 12.17 -9.69 0.87
N GLU A 217 13.09 -9.14 1.67
CA GLU A 217 14.54 -9.27 1.43
C GLU A 217 15.02 -10.72 1.44
N ARG A 218 14.58 -11.49 2.46
CA ARG A 218 14.92 -12.93 2.52
C ARG A 218 14.39 -13.70 1.30
N LEU A 219 13.20 -13.35 0.83
CA LEU A 219 12.62 -13.94 -0.36
C LEU A 219 13.40 -13.54 -1.61
N ALA A 220 13.75 -12.25 -1.75
CA ALA A 220 14.56 -11.73 -2.84
C ALA A 220 15.88 -12.50 -2.97
N LYS A 221 16.62 -12.62 -1.86
CA LYS A 221 17.90 -13.33 -1.82
C LYS A 221 17.78 -14.82 -2.09
N SER A 222 16.75 -15.48 -1.52
CA SER A 222 16.61 -16.95 -1.70
C SER A 222 16.17 -17.37 -3.10
N GLU A 223 15.43 -16.51 -3.81
CA GLU A 223 14.90 -16.81 -5.14
C GLU A 223 15.57 -15.95 -6.23
N ASP A 224 16.62 -15.20 -5.88
CA ASP A 224 17.39 -14.28 -6.76
C ASP A 224 16.49 -13.34 -7.57
N MET A 225 15.56 -12.67 -6.87
CA MET A 225 14.56 -11.82 -7.48
C MET A 225 14.91 -10.33 -7.34
N PRO A 226 14.91 -9.55 -8.42
CA PRO A 226 15.00 -8.08 -8.38
C PRO A 226 13.97 -7.47 -7.43
N VAL A 227 14.38 -6.41 -6.73
CA VAL A 227 13.52 -5.64 -5.84
C VAL A 227 13.41 -4.21 -6.33
N ILE A 228 12.18 -3.75 -6.54
CA ILE A 228 11.85 -2.40 -6.96
C ILE A 228 10.94 -1.73 -5.94
N TYR A 229 11.14 -0.44 -5.71
CA TYR A 229 10.28 0.40 -4.88
C TYR A 229 9.22 1.07 -5.75
N LEU A 230 7.97 1.03 -5.33
CA LEU A 230 6.89 1.80 -5.95
C LEU A 230 6.59 3.04 -5.11
N ALA A 231 6.80 4.21 -5.69
CA ALA A 231 6.39 5.49 -5.15
C ALA A 231 5.08 5.95 -5.82
N VAL A 232 4.02 6.13 -5.04
CA VAL A 232 2.74 6.65 -5.54
C VAL A 232 2.61 8.11 -5.11
N ASN A 233 2.42 9.02 -6.06
CA ASN A 233 2.28 10.45 -5.81
C ASN A 233 0.87 10.94 -6.15
N LYS A 234 0.30 11.80 -5.30
CA LYS A 234 -0.99 12.41 -5.54
C LYS A 234 -0.81 13.72 -6.31
N ILE A 235 -1.34 13.79 -7.54
CA ILE A 235 -1.32 14.99 -8.38
C ILE A 235 -2.42 15.96 -7.94
N LYS A 236 -3.63 15.42 -7.79
CA LYS A 236 -4.81 16.09 -7.27
C LYS A 236 -5.78 15.07 -6.71
N ARG A 237 -6.86 15.51 -6.10
CA ARG A 237 -7.87 14.61 -5.54
C ARG A 237 -8.38 13.62 -6.59
N GLY A 238 -8.13 12.31 -6.33
CA GLY A 238 -8.49 11.21 -7.22
C GLY A 238 -7.63 11.05 -8.48
N TYR A 239 -6.45 11.66 -8.51
CA TYR A 239 -5.47 11.49 -9.59
C TYR A 239 -4.08 11.28 -9.01
N TYR A 240 -3.41 10.24 -9.48
CA TYR A 240 -2.14 9.77 -8.96
C TYR A 240 -1.19 9.42 -10.10
N THR A 241 0.11 9.57 -9.83
CA THR A 241 1.15 8.93 -10.63
C THR A 241 1.91 7.94 -9.77
N ALA A 242 2.50 6.96 -10.41
CA ALA A 242 3.34 5.97 -9.78
C ALA A 242 4.66 5.84 -10.54
N SER A 243 5.76 5.84 -9.82
CA SER A 243 7.11 5.67 -10.38
C SER A 243 7.82 4.52 -9.71
N PHE A 244 8.67 3.83 -10.48
CA PHE A 244 9.49 2.73 -9.98
C PHE A 244 10.93 3.21 -9.73
N LYS A 245 11.52 2.77 -8.60
CA LYS A 245 12.93 2.96 -8.28
C LYS A 245 13.55 1.59 -8.02
N VAL A 246 14.64 1.26 -8.69
CA VAL A 246 15.35 0.01 -8.44
C VAL A 246 16.00 0.07 -7.07
N ILE A 247 15.69 -0.91 -6.20
CA ILE A 247 16.45 -1.14 -4.96
C ILE A 247 17.68 -1.99 -5.30
N THR A 248 17.46 -3.08 -6.01
CA THR A 248 18.51 -3.94 -6.56
C THR A 248 17.99 -4.85 -7.65
N GLU A 249 18.79 -5.12 -8.66
CA GLU A 249 18.54 -6.19 -9.63
C GLU A 249 19.18 -7.51 -9.21
N ASP A 250 20.22 -7.46 -8.36
CA ASP A 250 21.00 -8.61 -7.89
C ASP A 250 21.06 -8.62 -6.35
N PRO A 251 20.01 -9.19 -5.70
CA PRO A 251 19.86 -9.09 -4.24
C PRO A 251 20.98 -9.75 -3.45
N ASN A 252 21.64 -10.76 -4.04
CA ASN A 252 22.73 -11.50 -3.39
C ASN A 252 24.05 -10.72 -3.32
N THR A 253 24.20 -9.64 -4.08
CA THR A 253 25.37 -8.75 -4.01
C THR A 253 25.31 -7.79 -2.82
N LEU A 254 24.13 -7.60 -2.23
CA LEU A 254 23.94 -6.68 -1.12
C LEU A 254 24.13 -7.38 0.24
N PRO A 255 24.71 -6.67 1.24
CA PRO A 255 24.74 -7.15 2.61
C PRO A 255 23.33 -7.45 3.16
N ASP A 256 23.27 -8.25 4.22
CA ASP A 256 22.01 -8.54 4.88
C ASP A 256 21.36 -7.27 5.45
N HIS A 257 20.05 -7.22 5.32
CA HIS A 257 19.19 -6.11 5.70
C HIS A 257 19.31 -4.83 4.85
N LYS A 258 20.23 -4.78 3.87
CA LYS A 258 20.44 -3.60 3.04
C LYS A 258 19.21 -3.24 2.19
N ILE A 259 18.50 -4.23 1.66
CA ILE A 259 17.27 -4.02 0.88
C ILE A 259 16.20 -3.37 1.77
N THR A 260 16.04 -3.87 2.99
CA THR A 260 15.10 -3.34 3.97
C THR A 260 15.45 -1.90 4.37
N ASP A 261 16.73 -1.59 4.56
CA ASP A 261 17.21 -0.24 4.90
C ASP A 261 16.99 0.75 3.76
N VAL A 262 17.26 0.34 2.52
CA VAL A 262 17.00 1.19 1.33
C VAL A 262 15.51 1.45 1.17
N PHE A 263 14.66 0.43 1.33
CA PHE A 263 13.21 0.59 1.33
C PHE A 263 12.75 1.59 2.39
N ALA A 264 13.23 1.47 3.63
CA ALA A 264 12.87 2.37 4.72
C ALA A 264 13.24 3.84 4.38
N LYS A 265 14.44 4.09 3.83
CA LYS A 265 14.88 5.42 3.42
C LYS A 265 14.07 6.01 2.28
N LEU A 266 13.72 5.20 1.27
CA LEU A 266 12.90 5.66 0.14
C LEU A 266 11.49 6.04 0.61
N LEU A 267 10.89 5.23 1.48
CA LEU A 267 9.58 5.53 2.05
C LEU A 267 9.64 6.74 2.99
N GLU A 268 10.69 6.87 3.81
CA GLU A 268 10.90 8.05 4.66
C GLU A 268 10.97 9.34 3.86
N ALA A 269 11.73 9.34 2.76
CA ALA A 269 11.86 10.49 1.87
C ALA A 269 10.48 10.90 1.31
N GLN A 270 9.70 9.93 0.83
CA GLN A 270 8.35 10.16 0.33
C GLN A 270 7.40 10.71 1.40
N ILE A 271 7.47 10.19 2.63
CA ILE A 271 6.66 10.68 3.75
C ILE A 271 7.04 12.11 4.15
N LYS A 272 8.33 12.45 4.16
CA LYS A 272 8.80 13.79 4.48
C LYS A 272 8.33 14.84 3.48
N GLU A 273 8.22 14.45 2.21
CA GLU A 273 7.75 15.33 1.15
C GLU A 273 6.27 15.70 1.32
N ASN A 274 5.38 14.70 1.52
CA ASN A 274 3.95 14.92 1.70
C ASN A 274 3.41 14.01 2.82
N PRO A 275 3.58 14.40 4.10
CA PRO A 275 3.29 13.52 5.24
C PRO A 275 1.81 13.16 5.39
N GLU A 276 0.89 13.95 4.85
CA GLU A 276 -0.54 13.68 4.91
C GLU A 276 -1.00 12.45 4.13
N TYR A 277 -0.17 11.88 3.25
CA TYR A 277 -0.55 10.73 2.44
C TYR A 277 -0.13 9.39 3.03
N TYR A 278 0.63 9.38 4.14
CA TYR A 278 1.01 8.16 4.84
C TYR A 278 -0.07 7.69 5.83
N LEU A 279 -0.26 6.37 6.00
CA LEU A 279 -1.30 5.80 6.87
C LEU A 279 -0.96 5.89 8.36
N TRP A 280 -1.10 7.06 8.95
CA TRP A 280 -0.75 7.35 10.36
C TRP A 280 -1.62 6.62 11.40
N THR A 281 -2.70 5.97 11.02
CA THR A 281 -3.54 5.20 11.95
C THR A 281 -2.89 3.89 12.43
N HIS A 282 -1.85 3.38 11.75
CA HIS A 282 -1.06 2.26 12.25
C HIS A 282 -0.15 2.70 13.40
N LYS A 283 0.02 1.86 14.45
CA LYS A 283 0.95 2.13 15.57
C LYS A 283 2.40 1.86 15.14
N ARG A 284 2.94 2.73 14.24
CA ARG A 284 4.26 2.51 13.63
C ARG A 284 5.40 2.55 14.66
N PHE A 285 5.34 3.48 15.60
CA PHE A 285 6.37 3.72 16.61
C PHE A 285 6.11 3.03 17.95
N LYS A 286 5.28 1.99 18.00
CA LYS A 286 5.00 1.25 19.26
C LYS A 286 6.24 0.56 19.87
N HIS A 287 7.32 0.43 19.10
CA HIS A 287 8.59 -0.17 19.50
C HIS A 287 9.77 0.81 19.33
N ALA A 288 9.52 2.10 19.14
CA ALA A 288 10.56 3.12 19.21
C ALA A 288 11.17 3.14 20.63
N LEU A 289 12.46 3.36 20.70
CA LEU A 289 13.20 3.54 21.96
C LEU A 289 13.10 4.99 22.39
#